data_dfe00a8a2e4068eb8ea7f60d75011c17
#
_entry.id   dfe00a8a2e4068eb8ea7f60d75011c17
#
_cell.length_a   1.000
_cell.length_b   1.000
_cell.length_c   1.000
_cell.angle_alpha   90.00
_cell.angle_beta   90.00
_cell.angle_gamma   90.00
#
_symmetry.space_group_name_H-M   'P 1'
#
loop_
_entity.id
_entity.type
_entity.pdbx_description
1 polymer ?
#
loop_
_entity_poly.entity_id
_entity_poly.type
_entity_poly.pdbx_seq_one_letter_code
_entity_poly.pdbx_strand_id
1 'polypeptide(L)'
;KFVRAESLVKLGRPLEAVADYEYILNDWTSDYTERSLVSISQLFLDQKKYNEAIVYLKRLETTADYKVHHSYAINNLLKAYDALKMPDDMIKYVQLIKESEKGSEEEKNSADLYAGKAYLLKGDTTSALKAFNNVVSKTKTLAAAEAKYNLAAVQYANADYKTSTKTCFDLINNMASYDYWVAKSFLLLADNYVALKDKLQAKSTLLSIIDNYEGKDDIVPTAKEKLEKIK
;
A
#
# COMPACT_ATOMS: atom_id res chain seq x y z
N LYS A 1 20.61 -16.73 -20.56
CA LYS A 1 20.53 -15.44 -19.87
C LYS A 1 19.51 -15.46 -18.74
N PHE A 2 18.22 -15.77 -18.98
CA PHE A 2 17.17 -15.74 -17.95
C PHE A 2 17.54 -16.57 -16.71
N VAL A 3 17.87 -17.86 -16.88
CA VAL A 3 18.24 -18.75 -15.76
C VAL A 3 19.48 -18.24 -15.01
N ARG A 4 20.45 -17.63 -15.73
CA ARG A 4 21.62 -17.01 -15.10
C ARG A 4 21.21 -15.82 -14.23
N ALA A 5 20.35 -14.95 -14.73
CA ALA A 5 19.83 -13.79 -13.97
C ALA A 5 19.10 -14.24 -12.68
N GLU A 6 18.19 -15.22 -12.78
CA GLU A 6 17.53 -15.81 -11.61
C GLU A 6 18.51 -16.37 -10.57
N SER A 7 19.60 -17.03 -11.07
CA SER A 7 20.66 -17.55 -10.18
C SER A 7 21.44 -16.41 -9.52
N LEU A 8 21.75 -15.35 -10.25
CA LEU A 8 22.45 -14.16 -9.72
C LEU A 8 21.62 -13.45 -8.64
N VAL A 9 20.31 -13.34 -8.82
CA VAL A 9 19.41 -12.80 -7.78
C VAL A 9 19.49 -13.62 -6.50
N LYS A 10 19.42 -14.96 -6.61
CA LYS A 10 19.53 -15.87 -5.45
C LYS A 10 20.89 -15.79 -4.76
N LEU A 11 21.95 -15.46 -5.50
CA LEU A 11 23.29 -15.26 -4.96
C LEU A 11 23.54 -13.85 -4.39
N GLY A 12 22.52 -12.98 -4.36
CA GLY A 12 22.65 -11.61 -3.87
C GLY A 12 23.44 -10.67 -4.81
N ARG A 13 23.48 -10.98 -6.13
CA ARG A 13 24.16 -10.20 -7.17
C ARG A 13 23.17 -9.51 -8.12
N PRO A 14 22.27 -8.66 -7.62
CA PRO A 14 21.14 -8.13 -8.41
C PRO A 14 21.58 -7.25 -9.58
N LEU A 15 22.68 -6.49 -9.47
CA LEU A 15 23.15 -5.63 -10.57
C LEU A 15 23.57 -6.43 -11.81
N GLU A 16 24.16 -7.60 -11.61
CA GLU A 16 24.53 -8.47 -12.72
C GLU A 16 23.32 -9.17 -13.32
N ALA A 17 22.32 -9.48 -12.49
CA ALA A 17 21.04 -10.01 -12.95
C ALA A 17 20.30 -9.00 -13.83
N VAL A 18 20.31 -7.70 -13.46
CA VAL A 18 19.72 -6.63 -14.27
C VAL A 18 20.31 -6.63 -15.69
N ALA A 19 21.62 -6.69 -15.84
CA ALA A 19 22.27 -6.72 -17.16
C ALA A 19 21.84 -7.92 -18.03
N ASP A 20 21.60 -9.08 -17.41
CA ASP A 20 21.10 -10.25 -18.13
C ASP A 20 19.63 -10.14 -18.51
N TYR A 21 18.80 -9.57 -17.66
CA TYR A 21 17.41 -9.28 -18.02
C TYR A 21 17.32 -8.23 -19.12
N GLU A 22 18.09 -7.14 -19.04
CA GLU A 22 18.12 -6.10 -20.09
C GLU A 22 18.58 -6.67 -21.45
N TYR A 23 19.55 -7.60 -21.45
CA TYR A 23 19.93 -8.29 -22.68
C TYR A 23 18.73 -9.02 -23.31
N ILE A 24 17.89 -9.70 -22.51
CA ILE A 24 16.67 -10.36 -23.00
C ILE A 24 15.67 -9.33 -23.53
N LEU A 25 15.53 -8.21 -22.84
CA LEU A 25 14.58 -7.16 -23.20
C LEU A 25 14.92 -6.42 -24.50
N ASN A 26 16.14 -6.58 -25.03
CA ASN A 26 16.52 -6.10 -26.36
C ASN A 26 16.00 -7.00 -27.49
N ASP A 27 15.59 -8.23 -27.18
CA ASP A 27 14.94 -9.14 -28.11
C ASP A 27 13.42 -9.20 -27.83
N TRP A 28 12.65 -8.48 -28.65
CA TRP A 28 11.20 -8.36 -28.51
C TRP A 28 10.42 -9.67 -28.77
N THR A 29 11.08 -10.69 -29.31
CA THR A 29 10.47 -11.97 -29.66
C THR A 29 10.74 -13.06 -28.62
N SER A 30 11.42 -12.73 -27.53
CA SER A 30 11.78 -13.69 -26.50
C SER A 30 10.57 -14.10 -25.65
N ASP A 31 10.34 -15.41 -25.50
CA ASP A 31 9.36 -15.98 -24.57
C ASP A 31 9.60 -15.58 -23.10
N TYR A 32 10.79 -15.05 -22.79
CA TYR A 32 11.16 -14.58 -21.46
C TYR A 32 10.97 -13.09 -21.25
N THR A 33 10.48 -12.33 -22.23
CA THR A 33 10.37 -10.87 -22.14
C THR A 33 9.49 -10.44 -20.97
N GLU A 34 8.26 -10.92 -20.87
CA GLU A 34 7.37 -10.56 -19.76
C GLU A 34 7.91 -10.98 -18.39
N ARG A 35 8.45 -12.20 -18.31
CA ARG A 35 9.05 -12.70 -17.06
C ARG A 35 10.28 -11.88 -16.65
N SER A 36 11.09 -11.44 -17.61
CA SER A 36 12.23 -10.56 -17.35
C SER A 36 11.76 -9.18 -16.85
N LEU A 37 10.68 -8.62 -17.43
CA LEU A 37 10.09 -7.37 -16.98
C LEU A 37 9.54 -7.48 -15.55
N VAL A 38 8.89 -8.59 -15.21
CA VAL A 38 8.43 -8.87 -13.83
C VAL A 38 9.63 -8.93 -12.89
N SER A 39 10.65 -9.75 -13.21
CA SER A 39 11.80 -9.95 -12.32
C SER A 39 12.61 -8.67 -12.11
N ILE A 40 12.91 -7.92 -13.18
CA ILE A 40 13.69 -6.68 -13.06
C ILE A 40 12.93 -5.57 -12.33
N SER A 41 11.63 -5.44 -12.57
CA SER A 41 10.80 -4.48 -11.83
C SER A 41 10.71 -4.83 -10.34
N GLN A 42 10.60 -6.11 -10.00
CA GLN A 42 10.60 -6.56 -8.61
C GLN A 42 11.92 -6.22 -7.91
N LEU A 43 13.08 -6.44 -8.57
CA LEU A 43 14.38 -6.09 -8.02
C LEU A 43 14.49 -4.60 -7.65
N PHE A 44 13.94 -3.72 -8.49
CA PHE A 44 13.93 -2.28 -8.21
C PHE A 44 12.92 -1.90 -7.12
N LEU A 45 11.75 -2.55 -7.08
CA LEU A 45 10.76 -2.35 -6.02
C LEU A 45 11.31 -2.74 -4.64
N ASP A 46 12.00 -3.90 -4.54
CA ASP A 46 12.62 -4.39 -3.31
C ASP A 46 13.70 -3.43 -2.78
N GLN A 47 14.40 -2.75 -3.69
CA GLN A 47 15.37 -1.71 -3.38
C GLN A 47 14.73 -0.32 -3.18
N LYS A 48 13.40 -0.20 -3.25
CA LYS A 48 12.65 1.07 -3.20
C LYS A 48 13.08 2.08 -4.30
N LYS A 49 13.62 1.59 -5.39
CA LYS A 49 13.98 2.37 -6.58
C LYS A 49 12.77 2.48 -7.50
N TYR A 50 11.78 3.26 -7.06
CA TYR A 50 10.48 3.31 -7.70
C TYR A 50 10.51 3.91 -9.11
N ASN A 51 11.36 4.90 -9.37
CA ASN A 51 11.49 5.50 -10.70
C ASN A 51 11.99 4.49 -11.74
N GLU A 52 12.98 3.70 -11.37
CA GLU A 52 13.53 2.64 -12.22
C GLU A 52 12.48 1.52 -12.41
N ALA A 53 11.80 1.12 -11.34
CA ALA A 53 10.75 0.10 -11.43
C ALA A 53 9.62 0.52 -12.39
N ILE A 54 9.20 1.79 -12.36
CA ILE A 54 8.14 2.34 -13.22
C ILE A 54 8.47 2.16 -14.71
N VAL A 55 9.73 2.28 -15.12
CA VAL A 55 10.13 2.11 -16.53
C VAL A 55 9.76 0.71 -17.01
N TYR A 56 10.12 -0.32 -16.27
CA TYR A 56 9.87 -1.72 -16.64
C TYR A 56 8.40 -2.12 -16.45
N LEU A 57 7.76 -1.59 -15.41
CA LEU A 57 6.32 -1.82 -15.16
C LEU A 57 5.45 -1.21 -16.26
N LYS A 58 5.75 -0.01 -16.75
CA LYS A 58 5.03 0.60 -17.90
C LYS A 58 5.20 -0.22 -19.16
N ARG A 59 6.42 -0.72 -19.42
CA ARG A 59 6.65 -1.60 -20.56
C ARG A 59 5.84 -2.89 -20.42
N LEU A 60 5.83 -3.50 -19.24
CA LEU A 60 5.06 -4.71 -18.97
C LEU A 60 3.54 -4.46 -19.12
N GLU A 61 3.03 -3.36 -18.58
CA GLU A 61 1.62 -2.97 -18.70
C GLU A 61 1.15 -2.90 -20.15
N THR A 62 1.99 -2.33 -21.04
CA THR A 62 1.64 -2.17 -22.45
C THR A 62 1.85 -3.42 -23.30
N THR A 63 2.77 -4.31 -22.92
CA THR A 63 3.18 -5.47 -23.74
C THR A 63 2.70 -6.81 -23.20
N ALA A 64 2.13 -6.87 -21.99
CA ALA A 64 1.73 -8.13 -21.40
C ALA A 64 0.55 -8.80 -22.12
N ASP A 65 0.79 -10.01 -22.63
CA ASP A 65 -0.23 -10.90 -23.15
C ASP A 65 -0.96 -11.64 -22.02
N TYR A 66 -0.23 -11.99 -20.95
CA TYR A 66 -0.79 -12.67 -19.80
C TYR A 66 -1.46 -11.71 -18.83
N LYS A 67 -2.74 -11.97 -18.51
CA LYS A 67 -3.53 -11.17 -17.57
C LYS A 67 -2.83 -11.00 -16.22
N VAL A 68 -2.16 -12.04 -15.73
CA VAL A 68 -1.46 -12.01 -14.43
C VAL A 68 -0.30 -11.01 -14.44
N HIS A 69 0.44 -10.90 -15.56
CA HIS A 69 1.55 -9.95 -15.67
C HIS A 69 1.03 -8.52 -15.85
N HIS A 70 -0.05 -8.33 -16.59
CA HIS A 70 -0.72 -7.04 -16.71
C HIS A 70 -1.22 -6.54 -15.33
N SER A 71 -1.93 -7.39 -14.57
CA SER A 71 -2.37 -7.05 -13.20
C SER A 71 -1.18 -6.76 -12.26
N TYR A 72 -0.10 -7.54 -12.36
CA TYR A 72 1.13 -7.28 -11.61
C TYR A 72 1.69 -5.89 -11.93
N ALA A 73 1.79 -5.52 -13.21
CA ALA A 73 2.31 -4.23 -13.63
C ALA A 73 1.48 -3.07 -13.05
N ILE A 74 0.18 -3.09 -13.23
CA ILE A 74 -0.71 -2.02 -12.78
C ILE A 74 -0.70 -1.86 -11.27
N ASN A 75 -0.81 -2.97 -10.53
CA ASN A 75 -0.82 -2.91 -9.07
C ASN A 75 0.49 -2.36 -8.49
N ASN A 76 1.64 -2.69 -9.11
CA ASN A 76 2.93 -2.17 -8.67
C ASN A 76 3.21 -0.75 -9.16
N LEU A 77 2.65 -0.32 -10.30
CA LEU A 77 2.66 1.08 -10.71
C LEU A 77 1.93 1.96 -9.69
N LEU A 78 0.73 1.56 -9.25
CA LEU A 78 -0.01 2.30 -8.21
C LEU A 78 0.78 2.41 -6.91
N LYS A 79 1.41 1.30 -6.46
CA LYS A 79 2.28 1.31 -5.27
C LYS A 79 3.48 2.25 -5.43
N ALA A 80 4.12 2.22 -6.60
CA ALA A 80 5.28 3.07 -6.88
C ALA A 80 4.88 4.56 -6.91
N TYR A 81 3.78 4.90 -7.57
CA TYR A 81 3.27 6.29 -7.60
C TYR A 81 2.82 6.78 -6.22
N ASP A 82 2.20 5.92 -5.40
CA ASP A 82 1.89 6.27 -4.02
C ASP A 82 3.15 6.54 -3.18
N ALA A 83 4.17 5.68 -3.32
CA ALA A 83 5.45 5.88 -2.63
C ALA A 83 6.16 7.18 -3.06
N LEU A 84 6.06 7.54 -4.34
CA LEU A 84 6.62 8.79 -4.91
C LEU A 84 5.70 10.01 -4.70
N LYS A 85 4.51 9.84 -4.11
CA LYS A 85 3.52 10.91 -3.91
C LYS A 85 3.10 11.60 -5.22
N MET A 86 2.80 10.82 -6.24
CA MET A 86 2.42 11.27 -7.57
C MET A 86 0.89 11.11 -7.78
N PRO A 87 0.05 12.02 -7.25
CA PRO A 87 -1.40 11.83 -7.20
C PRO A 87 -2.07 11.81 -8.57
N ASP A 88 -1.55 12.56 -9.54
CA ASP A 88 -2.15 12.61 -10.88
C ASP A 88 -1.96 11.27 -11.62
N ASP A 89 -0.76 10.67 -11.51
CA ASP A 89 -0.50 9.34 -12.06
C ASP A 89 -1.37 8.28 -11.35
N MET A 90 -1.49 8.35 -10.02
CA MET A 90 -2.38 7.44 -9.27
C MET A 90 -3.81 7.51 -9.79
N ILE A 91 -4.39 8.70 -9.95
CA ILE A 91 -5.76 8.91 -10.45
C ILE A 91 -5.91 8.35 -11.86
N LYS A 92 -4.95 8.65 -12.75
CA LYS A 92 -4.92 8.12 -14.11
C LYS A 92 -4.96 6.59 -14.14
N TYR A 93 -4.12 5.93 -13.34
CA TYR A 93 -4.08 4.46 -13.32
C TYR A 93 -5.30 3.84 -12.64
N VAL A 94 -5.86 4.48 -11.61
CA VAL A 94 -7.16 4.07 -11.04
C VAL A 94 -8.25 4.08 -12.12
N GLN A 95 -8.31 5.12 -12.94
CA GLN A 95 -9.28 5.21 -14.01
C GLN A 95 -9.08 4.12 -15.06
N LEU A 96 -7.84 3.88 -15.49
CA LEU A 96 -7.50 2.80 -16.42
C LEU A 96 -7.95 1.43 -15.89
N ILE A 97 -7.74 1.14 -14.59
CA ILE A 97 -8.19 -0.11 -13.97
C ILE A 97 -9.72 -0.22 -14.03
N LYS A 98 -10.43 0.85 -13.68
CA LYS A 98 -11.89 0.85 -13.64
C LYS A 98 -12.52 0.66 -15.01
N GLU A 99 -11.90 1.18 -16.06
CA GLU A 99 -12.34 1.08 -17.45
C GLU A 99 -11.87 -0.24 -18.10
N SER A 100 -10.90 -0.94 -17.52
CA SER A 100 -10.34 -2.15 -18.10
C SER A 100 -11.34 -3.31 -18.06
N GLU A 101 -11.52 -3.96 -19.22
CA GLU A 101 -12.22 -5.23 -19.30
C GLU A 101 -11.42 -6.41 -18.71
N LYS A 102 -10.09 -6.25 -18.63
CA LYS A 102 -9.17 -7.27 -18.09
C LYS A 102 -9.14 -7.29 -16.56
N GLY A 103 -9.48 -6.20 -15.90
CA GLY A 103 -9.48 -6.07 -14.44
C GLY A 103 -10.61 -6.85 -13.77
N SER A 104 -10.31 -7.54 -12.66
CA SER A 104 -11.33 -8.15 -11.81
C SER A 104 -12.11 -7.07 -11.03
N GLU A 105 -13.32 -7.41 -10.57
CA GLU A 105 -14.10 -6.51 -9.71
C GLU A 105 -13.36 -6.19 -8.40
N GLU A 106 -12.58 -7.13 -7.86
CA GLU A 106 -11.77 -6.92 -6.68
C GLU A 106 -10.65 -5.89 -6.93
N GLU A 107 -9.95 -5.97 -8.08
CA GLU A 107 -8.95 -4.99 -8.48
C GLU A 107 -9.57 -3.61 -8.65
N LYS A 108 -10.73 -3.51 -9.32
CA LYS A 108 -11.46 -2.24 -9.53
C LYS A 108 -11.89 -1.61 -8.19
N ASN A 109 -12.38 -2.44 -7.26
CA ASN A 109 -12.78 -1.98 -5.94
C ASN A 109 -11.57 -1.57 -5.09
N SER A 110 -10.47 -2.31 -5.17
CA SER A 110 -9.22 -1.99 -4.45
C SER A 110 -8.51 -0.76 -5.01
N ALA A 111 -8.67 -0.45 -6.29
CA ALA A 111 -8.12 0.75 -6.91
C ALA A 111 -8.63 2.05 -6.26
N ASP A 112 -9.85 2.05 -5.71
CA ASP A 112 -10.39 3.21 -5.00
C ASP A 112 -9.58 3.58 -3.73
N LEU A 113 -8.82 2.65 -3.14
CA LEU A 113 -7.88 2.97 -2.08
C LEU A 113 -6.85 4.01 -2.56
N TYR A 114 -6.26 3.77 -3.73
CA TYR A 114 -5.27 4.69 -4.31
C TYR A 114 -5.89 6.00 -4.79
N ALA A 115 -7.13 5.98 -5.27
CA ALA A 115 -7.87 7.21 -5.53
C ALA A 115 -8.03 8.05 -4.26
N GLY A 116 -8.44 7.43 -3.16
CA GLY A 116 -8.58 8.10 -1.86
C GLY A 116 -7.26 8.70 -1.38
N LYS A 117 -6.16 7.95 -1.46
CA LYS A 117 -4.80 8.43 -1.10
C LYS A 117 -4.37 9.60 -2.00
N ALA A 118 -4.63 9.52 -3.30
CA ALA A 118 -4.32 10.59 -4.26
C ALA A 118 -5.11 11.87 -3.95
N TYR A 119 -6.42 11.76 -3.66
CA TYR A 119 -7.23 12.90 -3.27
C TYR A 119 -6.75 13.54 -1.96
N LEU A 120 -6.30 12.76 -0.98
CA LEU A 120 -5.67 13.33 0.23
C LEU A 120 -4.41 14.13 -0.10
N LEU A 121 -3.55 13.62 -0.98
CA LEU A 121 -2.36 14.34 -1.43
C LEU A 121 -2.69 15.67 -2.13
N LYS A 122 -3.86 15.74 -2.79
CA LYS A 122 -4.37 16.96 -3.45
C LYS A 122 -5.19 17.87 -2.51
N GLY A 123 -5.39 17.47 -1.25
CA GLY A 123 -6.18 18.23 -0.28
C GLY A 123 -7.71 18.07 -0.46
N ASP A 124 -8.16 17.21 -1.37
CA ASP A 124 -9.59 16.92 -1.57
C ASP A 124 -10.05 15.82 -0.61
N THR A 125 -10.29 16.22 0.62
CA THR A 125 -10.75 15.32 1.69
C THR A 125 -12.12 14.70 1.39
N THR A 126 -13.01 15.42 0.73
CA THR A 126 -14.37 14.94 0.40
C THR A 126 -14.32 13.77 -0.57
N SER A 127 -13.58 13.91 -1.67
CA SER A 127 -13.41 12.83 -2.64
C SER A 127 -12.63 11.65 -2.04
N ALA A 128 -11.65 11.91 -1.17
CA ALA A 128 -10.92 10.88 -0.47
C ALA A 128 -11.83 10.01 0.42
N LEU A 129 -12.66 10.63 1.25
CA LEU A 129 -13.62 9.92 2.10
C LEU A 129 -14.60 9.08 1.28
N LYS A 130 -15.09 9.60 0.15
CA LYS A 130 -15.98 8.86 -0.75
C LYS A 130 -15.28 7.62 -1.33
N ALA A 131 -14.04 7.78 -1.78
CA ALA A 131 -13.25 6.67 -2.35
C ALA A 131 -12.97 5.58 -1.30
N PHE A 132 -12.51 5.94 -0.09
CA PHE A 132 -12.27 4.97 0.99
C PHE A 132 -13.56 4.25 1.42
N ASN A 133 -14.68 4.97 1.57
CA ASN A 133 -15.97 4.35 1.89
C ASN A 133 -16.40 3.35 0.81
N ASN A 134 -16.13 3.63 -0.47
CA ASN A 134 -16.43 2.69 -1.54
C ASN A 134 -15.65 1.38 -1.39
N VAL A 135 -14.34 1.43 -1.07
CA VAL A 135 -13.54 0.22 -0.80
C VAL A 135 -14.11 -0.56 0.37
N VAL A 136 -14.33 0.10 1.51
CA VAL A 136 -14.80 -0.53 2.76
C VAL A 136 -16.18 -1.18 2.59
N SER A 137 -17.06 -0.60 1.78
CA SER A 137 -18.41 -1.14 1.54
C SER A 137 -18.44 -2.35 0.60
N LYS A 138 -17.43 -2.49 -0.26
CA LYS A 138 -17.43 -3.51 -1.33
C LYS A 138 -16.51 -4.69 -1.08
N THR A 139 -15.50 -4.53 -0.24
CA THR A 139 -14.51 -5.58 0.00
C THR A 139 -14.18 -5.74 1.49
N LYS A 140 -13.59 -6.90 1.84
CA LYS A 140 -13.00 -7.15 3.17
C LYS A 140 -11.51 -7.52 3.04
N THR A 141 -10.85 -7.00 2.02
CA THR A 141 -9.45 -7.26 1.70
C THR A 141 -8.50 -6.37 2.51
N LEU A 142 -7.20 -6.60 2.35
CA LEU A 142 -6.16 -5.72 2.90
C LEU A 142 -6.38 -4.25 2.50
N ALA A 143 -6.83 -4.00 1.26
CA ALA A 143 -7.15 -2.65 0.80
C ALA A 143 -8.29 -2.01 1.61
N ALA A 144 -9.29 -2.80 2.02
CA ALA A 144 -10.37 -2.30 2.88
C ALA A 144 -9.88 -1.99 4.30
N ALA A 145 -8.96 -2.78 4.85
CA ALA A 145 -8.36 -2.48 6.16
C ALA A 145 -7.56 -1.16 6.12
N GLU A 146 -6.72 -0.99 5.09
CA GLU A 146 -5.99 0.28 4.86
C GLU A 146 -6.94 1.45 4.64
N ALA A 147 -7.98 1.30 3.82
CA ALA A 147 -8.98 2.35 3.58
C ALA A 147 -9.71 2.74 4.87
N LYS A 148 -10.09 1.78 5.70
CA LYS A 148 -10.76 2.03 6.98
C LYS A 148 -9.85 2.76 7.97
N TYR A 149 -8.57 2.40 8.03
CA TYR A 149 -7.58 3.16 8.79
C TYR A 149 -7.48 4.61 8.28
N ASN A 150 -7.41 4.82 6.96
CA ASN A 150 -7.35 6.16 6.38
C ASN A 150 -8.62 6.99 6.68
N LEU A 151 -9.80 6.37 6.68
CA LEU A 151 -11.05 7.02 7.14
C LEU A 151 -10.90 7.53 8.58
N ALA A 152 -10.44 6.68 9.49
CA ALA A 152 -10.22 7.06 10.89
C ALA A 152 -9.18 8.18 11.02
N ALA A 153 -8.10 8.13 10.24
CA ALA A 153 -7.06 9.15 10.24
C ALA A 153 -7.57 10.51 9.75
N VAL A 154 -8.40 10.54 8.71
CA VAL A 154 -9.05 11.77 8.23
C VAL A 154 -10.02 12.33 9.26
N GLN A 155 -10.81 11.48 9.91
CA GLN A 155 -11.73 11.90 11.00
C GLN A 155 -10.95 12.51 12.16
N TYR A 156 -9.83 11.90 12.55
CA TYR A 156 -8.90 12.45 13.55
C TYR A 156 -8.35 13.82 13.15
N ALA A 157 -7.87 13.95 11.91
CA ALA A 157 -7.33 15.21 11.39
C ALA A 157 -8.37 16.35 11.37
N ASN A 158 -9.65 15.99 11.19
CA ASN A 158 -10.78 16.91 11.27
C ASN A 158 -11.29 17.16 12.70
N ALA A 159 -10.54 16.72 13.73
CA ALA A 159 -10.90 16.81 15.15
C ALA A 159 -12.19 16.05 15.54
N ASP A 160 -12.71 15.19 14.67
CA ASP A 160 -13.83 14.29 15.01
C ASP A 160 -13.30 13.02 15.68
N TYR A 161 -12.75 13.19 16.87
CA TYR A 161 -12.10 12.12 17.63
C TYR A 161 -13.07 10.99 18.02
N LYS A 162 -14.35 11.30 18.24
CA LYS A 162 -15.35 10.30 18.60
C LYS A 162 -15.65 9.35 17.44
N THR A 163 -15.82 9.88 16.23
CA THR A 163 -16.04 9.05 15.03
C THR A 163 -14.78 8.29 14.65
N SER A 164 -13.59 8.93 14.72
CA SER A 164 -12.32 8.26 14.53
C SER A 164 -12.13 7.06 15.47
N THR A 165 -12.43 7.23 16.76
CA THR A 165 -12.41 6.14 17.76
C THR A 165 -13.32 4.98 17.37
N LYS A 166 -14.56 5.26 16.95
CA LYS A 166 -15.51 4.22 16.49
C LYS A 166 -14.97 3.48 15.26
N THR A 167 -14.42 4.22 14.31
CA THR A 167 -13.86 3.63 13.07
C THR A 167 -12.63 2.76 13.38
N CYS A 168 -11.77 3.16 14.32
CA CYS A 168 -10.66 2.33 14.80
C CYS A 168 -11.15 1.03 15.42
N PHE A 169 -12.13 1.08 16.33
CA PHE A 169 -12.71 -0.13 16.93
C PHE A 169 -13.37 -1.04 15.89
N ASP A 170 -14.07 -0.46 14.91
CA ASP A 170 -14.67 -1.26 13.83
C ASP A 170 -13.62 -1.99 13.00
N LEU A 171 -12.47 -1.37 12.72
CA LEU A 171 -11.35 -2.04 12.07
C LEU A 171 -10.79 -3.17 12.96
N ILE A 172 -10.47 -2.87 14.21
CA ILE A 172 -9.88 -3.82 15.17
C ILE A 172 -10.77 -5.06 15.33
N ASN A 173 -12.08 -4.88 15.45
CA ASN A 173 -13.01 -5.98 15.71
C ASN A 173 -13.37 -6.79 14.47
N ASN A 174 -13.46 -6.14 13.30
CA ASN A 174 -14.00 -6.78 12.10
C ASN A 174 -12.93 -7.13 11.05
N MET A 175 -11.67 -6.73 11.27
CA MET A 175 -10.56 -6.94 10.33
C MET A 175 -9.28 -7.44 11.05
N ALA A 176 -9.48 -8.26 12.08
CA ALA A 176 -8.41 -8.73 12.98
C ALA A 176 -7.25 -9.49 12.27
N SER A 177 -7.48 -10.05 11.08
CA SER A 177 -6.45 -10.75 10.30
C SER A 177 -5.41 -9.83 9.64
N TYR A 178 -5.59 -8.51 9.71
CA TYR A 178 -4.67 -7.53 9.13
C TYR A 178 -3.84 -6.84 10.23
N ASP A 179 -3.00 -7.60 10.91
CA ASP A 179 -2.26 -7.24 12.13
C ASP A 179 -1.63 -5.84 12.08
N TYR A 180 -0.97 -5.49 10.97
CA TYR A 180 -0.35 -4.18 10.80
C TYR A 180 -1.36 -3.04 10.88
N TRP A 181 -2.51 -3.15 10.18
CA TRP A 181 -3.54 -2.10 10.18
C TRP A 181 -4.31 -2.05 11.49
N VAL A 182 -4.47 -3.21 12.14
CA VAL A 182 -5.01 -3.29 13.51
C VAL A 182 -4.09 -2.54 14.47
N ALA A 183 -2.80 -2.81 14.45
CA ALA A 183 -1.82 -2.14 15.30
C ALA A 183 -1.73 -0.63 15.03
N LYS A 184 -1.76 -0.21 13.75
CA LYS A 184 -1.87 1.21 13.38
C LYS A 184 -3.15 1.86 13.92
N SER A 185 -4.26 1.13 13.94
CA SER A 185 -5.51 1.63 14.49
C SER A 185 -5.44 1.79 16.01
N PHE A 186 -4.73 0.92 16.73
CA PHE A 186 -4.45 1.11 18.15
C PHE A 186 -3.57 2.34 18.40
N LEU A 187 -2.55 2.61 17.57
CA LEU A 187 -1.76 3.85 17.67
C LEU A 187 -2.64 5.10 17.50
N LEU A 188 -3.50 5.10 16.50
CA LEU A 188 -4.44 6.20 16.25
C LEU A 188 -5.49 6.33 17.36
N LEU A 189 -5.93 5.20 17.92
CA LEU A 189 -6.85 5.18 19.07
C LEU A 189 -6.21 5.85 20.31
N ALA A 190 -4.92 5.59 20.56
CA ALA A 190 -4.19 6.28 21.62
C ALA A 190 -4.12 7.79 21.38
N ASP A 191 -3.88 8.24 20.12
CA ASP A 191 -3.92 9.66 19.77
C ASP A 191 -5.31 10.28 20.00
N ASN A 192 -6.39 9.56 19.64
CA ASN A 192 -7.76 9.99 19.93
C ASN A 192 -7.99 10.16 21.42
N TYR A 193 -7.55 9.23 22.27
CA TYR A 193 -7.69 9.34 23.72
C TYR A 193 -6.87 10.51 24.28
N VAL A 194 -5.67 10.78 23.78
CA VAL A 194 -4.90 11.98 24.17
C VAL A 194 -5.69 13.24 23.82
N ALA A 195 -6.24 13.34 22.62
CA ALA A 195 -7.02 14.49 22.18
C ALA A 195 -8.32 14.67 23.00
N LEU A 196 -8.93 13.57 23.42
CA LEU A 196 -10.10 13.54 24.32
C LEU A 196 -9.73 13.73 25.80
N LYS A 197 -8.44 13.95 26.14
CA LYS A 197 -7.89 14.12 27.48
C LYS A 197 -8.00 12.87 28.39
N ASP A 198 -8.19 11.70 27.81
CA ASP A 198 -8.21 10.41 28.51
C ASP A 198 -6.81 9.76 28.46
N LYS A 199 -5.91 10.30 29.29
CA LYS A 199 -4.53 9.83 29.37
C LYS A 199 -4.41 8.38 29.85
N LEU A 200 -5.36 7.92 30.67
CA LEU A 200 -5.35 6.56 31.21
C LEU A 200 -5.55 5.54 30.07
N GLN A 201 -6.59 5.74 29.26
CA GLN A 201 -6.87 4.89 28.12
C GLN A 201 -5.76 4.98 27.06
N ALA A 202 -5.20 6.17 26.82
CA ALA A 202 -4.09 6.34 25.89
C ALA A 202 -2.88 5.50 26.31
N LYS A 203 -2.45 5.58 27.58
CA LYS A 203 -1.34 4.80 28.12
C LYS A 203 -1.60 3.30 28.05
N SER A 204 -2.77 2.86 28.49
CA SER A 204 -3.16 1.44 28.45
C SER A 204 -3.15 0.88 27.03
N THR A 205 -3.65 1.66 26.05
CA THR A 205 -3.66 1.27 24.63
C THR A 205 -2.24 1.11 24.09
N LEU A 206 -1.33 2.05 24.39
CA LEU A 206 0.07 1.98 23.94
C LEU A 206 0.84 0.83 24.59
N LEU A 207 0.64 0.57 25.88
CA LEU A 207 1.23 -0.58 26.57
C LEU A 207 0.74 -1.89 25.94
N SER A 208 -0.54 -2.01 25.63
CA SER A 208 -1.07 -3.20 24.95
C SER A 208 -0.40 -3.48 23.61
N ILE A 209 -0.05 -2.44 22.84
CA ILE A 209 0.72 -2.62 21.59
C ILE A 209 2.13 -3.13 21.90
N ILE A 210 2.80 -2.51 22.87
CA ILE A 210 4.19 -2.84 23.22
C ILE A 210 4.31 -4.31 23.70
N ASP A 211 3.30 -4.79 24.42
CA ASP A 211 3.31 -6.10 25.03
C ASP A 211 2.86 -7.22 24.09
N ASN A 212 2.02 -6.91 23.09
CA ASN A 212 1.35 -7.95 22.30
C ASN A 212 1.61 -7.90 20.79
N TYR A 213 2.19 -6.84 20.24
CA TYR A 213 2.47 -6.77 18.81
C TYR A 213 3.86 -7.29 18.47
N GLU A 214 3.93 -8.34 17.63
CA GLU A 214 5.18 -9.04 17.29
C GLU A 214 5.80 -8.60 15.95
N GLY A 215 5.19 -7.63 15.25
CA GLY A 215 5.71 -7.10 13.96
C GLY A 215 7.09 -6.45 14.13
N LYS A 216 7.93 -6.62 13.09
CA LYS A 216 9.29 -6.03 13.04
C LYS A 216 9.32 -4.72 12.25
N ASP A 217 8.26 -3.93 12.36
CA ASP A 217 8.07 -2.64 11.71
C ASP A 217 8.22 -1.47 12.71
N ASP A 218 7.65 -0.32 12.35
CA ASP A 218 7.73 0.92 13.13
C ASP A 218 6.68 1.03 14.27
N ILE A 219 5.78 0.07 14.41
CA ILE A 219 4.65 0.15 15.33
C ILE A 219 5.11 0.22 16.80
N VAL A 220 5.90 -0.77 17.27
CA VAL A 220 6.36 -0.80 18.67
C VAL A 220 7.28 0.39 19.00
N PRO A 221 8.26 0.75 18.15
CA PRO A 221 9.04 1.99 18.35
C PRO A 221 8.15 3.22 18.47
N THR A 222 7.16 3.38 17.59
CA THR A 222 6.20 4.50 17.62
C THR A 222 5.36 4.50 18.90
N ALA A 223 4.90 3.34 19.36
CA ALA A 223 4.12 3.22 20.59
C ALA A 223 4.93 3.67 21.82
N LYS A 224 6.21 3.27 21.90
CA LYS A 224 7.12 3.69 22.99
C LYS A 224 7.34 5.20 22.98
N GLU A 225 7.63 5.78 21.82
CA GLU A 225 7.82 7.24 21.67
C GLU A 225 6.57 8.02 22.10
N LYS A 226 5.37 7.56 21.70
CA LYS A 226 4.10 8.18 22.10
C LYS A 226 3.86 8.06 23.61
N LEU A 227 4.18 6.92 24.19
CA LEU A 227 4.00 6.69 25.65
C LEU A 227 4.84 7.65 26.49
N GLU A 228 6.10 7.89 26.10
CA GLU A 228 7.00 8.85 26.77
C GLU A 228 6.47 10.29 26.75
N LYS A 229 5.71 10.66 25.71
CA LYS A 229 5.12 12.01 25.55
C LYS A 229 3.87 12.23 26.39
N ILE A 230 3.24 11.18 26.91
CA ILE A 230 2.02 11.30 27.73
C ILE A 230 2.43 11.50 29.20
N LYS A 231 2.53 12.76 29.58
CA LYS A 231 2.83 13.18 30.96
C LYS A 231 1.63 13.06 31.88
#